data_f50fd32c18126629eacb3471e7edc958
#
_entry.id   f50fd32c18126629eacb3471e7edc958
#
_cell.length_a   1.000
_cell.length_b   1.000
_cell.length_c   1.000
_cell.angle_alpha   90.00
_cell.angle_beta   90.00
_cell.angle_gamma   90.00
#
_symmetry.space_group_name_H-M   'P 1'
#
loop_
_entity.id
_entity.type
_entity.pdbx_description
1 polymer ?
#
loop_
_entity_poly.entity_id
_entity_poly.type
_entity_poly.pdbx_seq_one_letter_code
_entity_poly.pdbx_strand_id
1 'polypeptide(L)'
;MTHAQKQPTKVERSGPPLIEMRDISIAFGGIKAVDHATVDLYPGEVMGLLGHNGAGKSTLIKILSGAYKRDHGDIFINGEKVEINNPRDAKALGIETIYQTLALADNVDSAANLYLGRELRTSWGTLDDAAMEAECRKVMGRLNPNFRRFKEPVKALSGGQRQSVAIARAIHFNARILIMDEPTAALGPQETAQVGELIKQLKAEGIGIFLISHDLHDVFDLADRLAVMKNGRVVGTALTSDVDHDEVLGMIIAGKCPPGAIPGPGALQSPAAAA
;
A
#
# COMPACT_ATOMS: atom_id res chain seq x y z
N MET A 1 39.58 0.23 0.05
CA MET A 1 38.68 0.02 1.19
C MET A 1 37.77 -1.13 0.82
N THR A 2 37.92 -2.26 1.50
CA THR A 2 37.22 -3.52 1.21
C THR A 2 35.75 -3.34 1.60
N HIS A 3 34.84 -3.27 0.65
CA HIS A 3 33.41 -3.36 0.94
C HIS A 3 33.13 -4.71 1.55
N ALA A 4 32.89 -4.73 2.86
CA ALA A 4 32.35 -5.91 3.51
C ALA A 4 31.02 -6.24 2.81
N GLN A 5 30.90 -7.43 2.23
CA GLN A 5 29.67 -7.91 1.62
C GLN A 5 28.60 -7.95 2.72
N LYS A 6 27.68 -6.99 2.71
CA LYS A 6 26.48 -7.01 3.54
C LYS A 6 25.65 -8.22 3.10
N GLN A 7 25.49 -9.19 3.99
CA GLN A 7 24.53 -10.28 3.76
C GLN A 7 23.14 -9.78 4.12
N PRO A 8 22.08 -10.18 3.37
CA PRO A 8 20.72 -9.76 3.67
C PRO A 8 20.35 -10.22 5.09
N THR A 9 19.86 -9.29 5.91
CA THR A 9 19.41 -9.57 7.27
C THR A 9 18.16 -10.45 7.20
N LYS A 10 18.24 -11.69 7.67
CA LYS A 10 17.06 -12.51 7.92
C LYS A 10 16.34 -11.95 9.14
N VAL A 11 15.30 -11.16 8.93
CA VAL A 11 14.36 -10.82 10.00
C VAL A 11 13.62 -12.12 10.34
N GLU A 12 13.81 -12.62 11.57
CA GLU A 12 12.96 -13.68 12.10
C GLU A 12 11.55 -13.09 12.31
N ARG A 13 10.66 -13.38 11.36
CA ARG A 13 9.27 -12.96 11.41
C ARG A 13 8.48 -14.01 12.16
N SER A 14 7.81 -13.61 13.22
CA SER A 14 6.93 -14.49 13.97
C SER A 14 5.58 -14.60 13.23
N GLY A 15 5.32 -15.76 12.62
CA GLY A 15 4.03 -16.10 12.02
C GLY A 15 3.97 -15.99 10.49
N PRO A 16 2.84 -16.42 9.91
CA PRO A 16 2.61 -16.36 8.47
C PRO A 16 2.43 -14.91 8.02
N PRO A 17 2.73 -14.61 6.73
CA PRO A 17 2.41 -13.30 6.15
C PRO A 17 0.90 -13.04 6.23
N LEU A 18 0.56 -11.76 6.45
CA LEU A 18 -0.81 -11.28 6.40
C LEU A 18 -1.40 -11.49 5.00
N ILE A 19 -0.58 -11.21 3.98
CA ILE A 19 -0.89 -11.53 2.59
C ILE A 19 0.35 -12.02 1.87
N GLU A 20 0.14 -12.95 0.94
CA GLU A 20 1.16 -13.43 0.04
C GLU A 20 0.56 -13.58 -1.37
N MET A 21 1.20 -12.96 -2.32
CA MET A 21 0.91 -13.08 -3.75
C MET A 21 2.02 -13.92 -4.36
N ARG A 22 1.70 -15.13 -4.81
CA ARG A 22 2.68 -16.07 -5.37
C ARG A 22 2.50 -16.22 -6.87
N ASP A 23 3.58 -16.02 -7.60
CA ASP A 23 3.66 -16.31 -9.04
C ASP A 23 2.61 -15.60 -9.89
N ILE A 24 2.28 -14.37 -9.52
CA ILE A 24 1.20 -13.60 -10.13
C ILE A 24 1.59 -13.17 -11.54
N SER A 25 0.71 -13.45 -12.50
CA SER A 25 0.88 -13.00 -13.88
C SER A 25 -0.44 -12.47 -14.46
N ILE A 26 -0.33 -11.45 -15.30
CA ILE A 26 -1.42 -10.90 -16.12
C ILE A 26 -0.86 -10.27 -17.39
N ALA A 27 -1.56 -10.50 -18.51
CA ALA A 27 -1.21 -9.93 -19.80
C ALA A 27 -2.40 -9.16 -20.41
N PHE A 28 -2.11 -8.09 -21.12
CA PHE A 28 -3.07 -7.29 -21.87
C PHE A 28 -2.63 -7.21 -23.33
N GLY A 29 -3.44 -7.73 -24.24
CA GLY A 29 -3.15 -7.70 -25.68
C GLY A 29 -1.78 -8.29 -26.04
N GLY A 30 -1.35 -9.35 -25.33
CA GLY A 30 -0.04 -10.00 -25.54
C GLY A 30 1.12 -9.38 -24.76
N ILE A 31 0.93 -8.24 -24.10
CA ILE A 31 1.96 -7.60 -23.26
C ILE A 31 1.79 -8.09 -21.83
N LYS A 32 2.82 -8.75 -21.27
CA LYS A 32 2.84 -9.15 -19.88
C LYS A 32 3.06 -7.92 -18.98
N ALA A 33 2.00 -7.45 -18.33
CA ALA A 33 2.07 -6.31 -17.42
C ALA A 33 2.61 -6.71 -16.04
N VAL A 34 2.34 -7.95 -15.61
CA VAL A 34 2.98 -8.62 -14.47
C VAL A 34 3.34 -10.02 -14.92
N ASP A 35 4.55 -10.48 -14.60
CA ASP A 35 5.12 -11.73 -15.06
C ASP A 35 5.85 -12.44 -13.90
N HIS A 36 5.20 -13.45 -13.33
CA HIS A 36 5.71 -14.28 -12.22
C HIS A 36 6.12 -13.45 -10.98
N ALA A 37 5.33 -12.43 -10.61
CA ALA A 37 5.63 -11.61 -9.46
C ALA A 37 5.21 -12.30 -8.15
N THR A 38 6.12 -12.31 -7.18
CA THR A 38 5.86 -12.78 -5.83
C THR A 38 6.19 -11.68 -4.85
N VAL A 39 5.23 -11.32 -3.99
CA VAL A 39 5.39 -10.35 -2.90
C VAL A 39 4.57 -10.80 -1.69
N ASP A 40 5.04 -10.47 -0.51
CA ASP A 40 4.40 -10.78 0.76
C ASP A 40 4.38 -9.54 1.66
N LEU A 41 3.45 -9.50 2.61
CA LEU A 41 3.31 -8.41 3.59
C LEU A 41 2.93 -9.01 4.94
N TYR A 42 3.56 -8.51 6.01
CA TYR A 42 3.34 -8.99 7.38
C TYR A 42 2.46 -8.01 8.18
N PRO A 43 1.82 -8.48 9.29
CA PRO A 43 1.08 -7.59 10.17
C PRO A 43 1.99 -6.49 10.74
N GLY A 44 1.53 -5.23 10.69
CA GLY A 44 2.31 -4.08 11.15
C GLY A 44 3.57 -3.80 10.34
N GLU A 45 3.62 -4.23 9.10
CA GLU A 45 4.71 -3.94 8.15
C GLU A 45 4.27 -2.90 7.12
N VAL A 46 5.17 -1.99 6.78
CA VAL A 46 5.05 -1.12 5.61
C VAL A 46 6.01 -1.63 4.53
N MET A 47 5.45 -2.11 3.41
CA MET A 47 6.19 -2.57 2.23
C MET A 47 6.16 -1.49 1.16
N GLY A 48 7.30 -0.88 0.86
CA GLY A 48 7.46 0.02 -0.29
C GLY A 48 7.50 -0.74 -1.60
N LEU A 49 6.60 -0.43 -2.54
CA LEU A 49 6.60 -1.01 -3.88
C LEU A 49 7.14 0.01 -4.88
N LEU A 50 8.36 -0.21 -5.34
CA LEU A 50 9.14 0.71 -6.17
C LEU A 50 9.31 0.19 -7.60
N GLY A 51 9.69 1.10 -8.51
CA GLY A 51 9.97 0.80 -9.91
C GLY A 51 9.59 1.98 -10.81
N HIS A 52 10.11 2.01 -12.02
CA HIS A 52 9.77 3.04 -13.01
C HIS A 52 8.29 2.97 -13.44
N ASN A 53 7.82 4.00 -14.15
CA ASN A 53 6.49 3.99 -14.76
C ASN A 53 6.38 2.84 -15.77
N GLY A 54 5.29 2.06 -15.70
CA GLY A 54 5.13 0.86 -16.51
C GLY A 54 5.82 -0.39 -15.96
N ALA A 55 6.47 -0.35 -14.78
CA ALA A 55 7.10 -1.52 -14.18
C ALA A 55 6.13 -2.63 -13.74
N GLY A 56 4.82 -2.36 -13.70
CA GLY A 56 3.81 -3.33 -13.30
C GLY A 56 3.22 -3.10 -11.89
N LYS A 57 3.72 -2.11 -11.12
CA LYS A 57 3.28 -1.83 -9.74
C LYS A 57 1.77 -1.65 -9.62
N SER A 58 1.21 -0.69 -10.33
CA SER A 58 -0.24 -0.41 -10.28
C SER A 58 -1.07 -1.58 -10.79
N THR A 59 -0.55 -2.39 -11.71
CA THR A 59 -1.23 -3.59 -12.19
C THR A 59 -1.27 -4.67 -11.09
N LEU A 60 -0.15 -4.91 -10.41
CA LEU A 60 -0.07 -5.86 -9.29
C LEU A 60 -1.04 -5.47 -8.17
N ILE A 61 -1.09 -4.19 -7.82
CA ILE A 61 -2.00 -3.67 -6.79
C ILE A 61 -3.48 -3.73 -7.25
N LYS A 62 -3.77 -3.50 -8.53
CA LYS A 62 -5.12 -3.66 -9.08
C LYS A 62 -5.61 -5.10 -9.05
N ILE A 63 -4.71 -6.08 -9.14
CA ILE A 63 -5.06 -7.49 -8.92
C ILE A 63 -5.44 -7.70 -7.45
N LEU A 64 -4.66 -7.17 -6.52
CA LEU A 64 -4.90 -7.27 -5.09
C LEU A 64 -6.19 -6.57 -4.67
N SER A 65 -6.48 -5.39 -5.23
CA SER A 65 -7.72 -4.65 -4.97
C SER A 65 -8.95 -5.23 -5.70
N GLY A 66 -8.78 -6.29 -6.50
CA GLY A 66 -9.86 -6.93 -7.28
C GLY A 66 -10.33 -6.13 -8.49
N ALA A 67 -9.60 -5.07 -8.89
CA ALA A 67 -9.90 -4.32 -10.11
C ALA A 67 -9.51 -5.08 -11.38
N TYR A 68 -8.50 -5.96 -11.30
CA TYR A 68 -8.11 -6.87 -12.36
C TYR A 68 -8.10 -8.31 -11.85
N LYS A 69 -8.54 -9.24 -12.69
CA LYS A 69 -8.40 -10.66 -12.43
C LYS A 69 -7.06 -11.14 -12.98
N ARG A 70 -6.28 -11.82 -12.16
CA ARG A 70 -5.01 -12.44 -12.57
C ARG A 70 -5.24 -13.58 -13.56
N ASP A 71 -4.29 -13.81 -14.47
CA ASP A 71 -4.29 -14.95 -15.38
C ASP A 71 -3.68 -16.19 -14.70
N HIS A 72 -2.66 -16.00 -13.85
CA HIS A 72 -1.94 -17.06 -13.16
C HIS A 72 -1.50 -16.63 -11.76
N GLY A 73 -1.19 -17.64 -10.93
CA GLY A 73 -0.68 -17.45 -9.57
C GLY A 73 -1.77 -17.50 -8.50
N ASP A 74 -1.35 -17.44 -7.25
CA ASP A 74 -2.21 -17.60 -6.09
C ASP A 74 -2.06 -16.45 -5.10
N ILE A 75 -3.16 -16.13 -4.41
CA ILE A 75 -3.17 -15.15 -3.32
C ILE A 75 -3.56 -15.89 -2.04
N PHE A 76 -2.79 -15.63 -0.97
CA PHE A 76 -3.07 -16.18 0.35
C PHE A 76 -3.25 -15.04 1.35
N ILE A 77 -4.21 -15.16 2.26
CA ILE A 77 -4.40 -14.26 3.40
C ILE A 77 -4.33 -15.10 4.67
N ASN A 78 -3.43 -14.74 5.59
CA ASN A 78 -3.14 -15.52 6.80
C ASN A 78 -2.86 -17.01 6.52
N GLY A 79 -2.23 -17.31 5.38
CA GLY A 79 -1.91 -18.68 4.94
C GLY A 79 -3.05 -19.41 4.22
N GLU A 80 -4.25 -18.86 4.16
CA GLU A 80 -5.38 -19.45 3.44
C GLU A 80 -5.47 -18.91 2.01
N LYS A 81 -5.60 -19.80 1.02
CA LYS A 81 -5.77 -19.43 -0.38
C LYS A 81 -7.12 -18.76 -0.59
N VAL A 82 -7.11 -17.59 -1.23
CA VAL A 82 -8.31 -16.79 -1.49
C VAL A 82 -8.46 -16.43 -2.97
N GLU A 83 -9.70 -16.22 -3.38
CA GLU A 83 -10.03 -15.72 -4.71
C GLU A 83 -10.54 -14.27 -4.60
N ILE A 84 -9.90 -13.39 -5.37
CA ILE A 84 -10.28 -11.98 -5.49
C ILE A 84 -10.64 -11.75 -6.95
N ASN A 85 -11.93 -11.66 -7.25
CA ASN A 85 -12.44 -11.48 -8.60
C ASN A 85 -13.01 -10.08 -8.86
N ASN A 86 -13.28 -9.33 -7.79
CA ASN A 86 -13.82 -7.98 -7.84
C ASN A 86 -13.48 -7.20 -6.57
N PRO A 87 -13.66 -5.86 -6.53
CA PRO A 87 -13.34 -5.05 -5.36
C PRO A 87 -14.15 -5.38 -4.09
N ARG A 88 -15.33 -6.01 -4.22
CA ARG A 88 -16.11 -6.42 -3.03
C ARG A 88 -15.45 -7.58 -2.33
N ASP A 89 -14.86 -8.53 -3.08
CA ASP A 89 -14.12 -9.65 -2.51
C ASP A 89 -12.90 -9.14 -1.72
N ALA A 90 -12.13 -8.20 -2.31
CA ALA A 90 -10.99 -7.59 -1.64
C ALA A 90 -11.40 -6.92 -0.31
N LYS A 91 -12.48 -6.12 -0.34
CA LYS A 91 -13.02 -5.45 0.86
C LYS A 91 -13.52 -6.44 1.92
N ALA A 92 -14.18 -7.52 1.51
CA ALA A 92 -14.63 -8.57 2.44
C ALA A 92 -13.46 -9.27 3.15
N LEU A 93 -12.29 -9.30 2.51
CA LEU A 93 -11.03 -9.81 3.05
C LEU A 93 -10.22 -8.76 3.85
N GLY A 94 -10.79 -7.56 4.04
CA GLY A 94 -10.13 -6.48 4.78
C GLY A 94 -9.04 -5.75 4.00
N ILE A 95 -9.08 -5.79 2.66
CA ILE A 95 -8.16 -5.06 1.80
C ILE A 95 -8.85 -3.78 1.33
N GLU A 96 -8.30 -2.63 1.69
CA GLU A 96 -8.78 -1.32 1.24
C GLU A 96 -7.68 -0.57 0.48
N THR A 97 -8.09 0.22 -0.51
CA THR A 97 -7.17 0.98 -1.35
C THR A 97 -7.45 2.46 -1.25
N ILE A 98 -6.41 3.23 -0.95
CA ILE A 98 -6.39 4.68 -1.02
C ILE A 98 -5.64 5.06 -2.28
N TYR A 99 -6.39 5.50 -3.28
CA TYR A 99 -5.83 5.96 -4.55
C TYR A 99 -5.30 7.39 -4.43
N GLN A 100 -4.41 7.78 -5.31
CA GLN A 100 -3.88 9.13 -5.42
C GLN A 100 -4.99 10.22 -5.48
N THR A 101 -6.11 9.93 -6.14
CA THR A 101 -7.28 10.83 -6.22
C THR A 101 -8.21 10.77 -5.01
N LEU A 102 -7.87 9.98 -3.95
CA LEU A 102 -8.59 9.74 -2.71
C LEU A 102 -10.04 9.21 -2.85
N ALA A 103 -10.65 9.32 -4.01
CA ALA A 103 -12.03 8.92 -4.29
C ALA A 103 -13.04 9.43 -3.23
N LEU A 104 -12.90 10.69 -2.83
CA LEU A 104 -13.81 11.40 -1.94
C LEU A 104 -14.80 12.23 -2.76
N ALA A 105 -16.04 12.35 -2.26
CA ALA A 105 -17.04 13.22 -2.84
C ALA A 105 -16.82 14.66 -2.32
N ASP A 106 -16.37 15.54 -3.18
CA ASP A 106 -15.91 16.89 -2.84
C ASP A 106 -16.97 17.79 -2.20
N ASN A 107 -18.24 17.56 -2.54
CA ASN A 107 -19.37 18.41 -2.17
C ASN A 107 -20.08 18.00 -0.89
N VAL A 108 -19.68 16.88 -0.26
CA VAL A 108 -20.23 16.42 1.02
C VAL A 108 -19.17 16.43 2.11
N ASP A 109 -19.62 16.36 3.36
CA ASP A 109 -18.75 16.44 4.52
C ASP A 109 -17.99 15.14 4.81
N SER A 110 -17.20 15.14 5.87
CA SER A 110 -16.36 14.01 6.25
C SER A 110 -17.16 12.78 6.68
N ALA A 111 -18.28 12.96 7.37
CA ALA A 111 -19.12 11.86 7.84
C ALA A 111 -19.82 11.17 6.66
N ALA A 112 -20.39 11.94 5.75
CA ALA A 112 -20.99 11.41 4.53
C ALA A 112 -19.96 10.69 3.64
N ASN A 113 -18.71 11.20 3.55
CA ASN A 113 -17.64 10.52 2.84
C ASN A 113 -17.21 9.21 3.51
N LEU A 114 -17.17 9.16 4.84
CA LEU A 114 -16.83 7.97 5.59
C LEU A 114 -17.80 6.82 5.27
N TYR A 115 -19.09 7.14 5.23
CA TYR A 115 -20.18 6.17 5.04
C TYR A 115 -20.68 6.03 3.60
N LEU A 116 -20.05 6.68 2.64
CA LEU A 116 -20.52 6.70 1.24
C LEU A 116 -20.74 5.28 0.69
N GLY A 117 -22.01 4.98 0.35
CA GLY A 117 -22.45 3.66 -0.10
C GLY A 117 -22.66 2.62 1.02
N ARG A 118 -22.54 3.03 2.29
CA ARG A 118 -22.76 2.21 3.49
C ARG A 118 -23.43 3.04 4.60
N GLU A 119 -24.32 3.96 4.20
CA GLU A 119 -24.94 4.93 5.07
C GLU A 119 -25.77 4.26 6.17
N LEU A 120 -25.65 4.77 7.40
CA LEU A 120 -26.49 4.36 8.52
C LEU A 120 -27.90 4.88 8.32
N ARG A 121 -28.89 4.06 8.69
CA ARG A 121 -30.30 4.41 8.57
C ARG A 121 -31.00 4.31 9.92
N THR A 122 -31.89 5.24 10.16
CA THR A 122 -32.81 5.20 11.31
C THR A 122 -33.81 4.05 11.12
N SER A 123 -34.59 3.74 12.19
CA SER A 123 -35.69 2.78 12.13
C SER A 123 -36.77 3.15 11.09
N TRP A 124 -36.84 4.43 10.70
CA TRP A 124 -37.78 4.95 9.70
C TRP A 124 -37.22 4.91 8.26
N GLY A 125 -36.00 4.42 8.07
CA GLY A 125 -35.35 4.30 6.76
C GLY A 125 -34.69 5.58 6.24
N THR A 126 -34.73 6.69 6.96
CA THR A 126 -33.97 7.92 6.65
C THR A 126 -32.51 7.78 7.03
N LEU A 127 -31.64 8.64 6.51
CA LEU A 127 -30.24 8.67 6.92
C LEU A 127 -30.12 9.06 8.41
N ASP A 128 -29.22 8.41 9.12
CA ASP A 128 -28.86 8.74 10.50
C ASP A 128 -27.57 9.56 10.54
N ASP A 129 -27.69 10.84 10.11
CA ASP A 129 -26.55 11.75 10.05
C ASP A 129 -25.88 11.94 11.42
N ALA A 130 -26.66 11.90 12.51
CA ALA A 130 -26.13 12.08 13.86
C ALA A 130 -25.23 10.91 14.28
N ALA A 131 -25.68 9.68 14.02
CA ALA A 131 -24.87 8.49 14.29
C ALA A 131 -23.61 8.44 13.41
N MET A 132 -23.73 8.75 12.12
CA MET A 132 -22.60 8.82 11.20
C MET A 132 -21.58 9.88 11.62
N GLU A 133 -22.04 11.08 12.02
CA GLU A 133 -21.14 12.13 12.53
C GLU A 133 -20.44 11.72 13.82
N ALA A 134 -21.16 11.10 14.77
CA ALA A 134 -20.59 10.65 16.04
C ALA A 134 -19.46 9.63 15.83
N GLU A 135 -19.66 8.63 14.97
CA GLU A 135 -18.63 7.65 14.64
C GLU A 135 -17.47 8.27 13.85
N CYS A 136 -17.75 9.17 12.92
CA CYS A 136 -16.71 9.91 12.19
C CYS A 136 -15.82 10.69 13.18
N ARG A 137 -16.40 11.38 14.16
CA ARG A 137 -15.64 12.09 15.19
C ARG A 137 -14.77 11.16 16.02
N LYS A 138 -15.25 9.97 16.35
CA LYS A 138 -14.51 8.96 17.10
C LYS A 138 -13.29 8.45 16.30
N VAL A 139 -13.48 8.07 15.04
CA VAL A 139 -12.41 7.59 14.17
C VAL A 139 -11.39 8.68 13.90
N MET A 140 -11.85 9.89 13.53
CA MET A 140 -10.98 11.03 13.27
C MET A 140 -10.25 11.49 14.54
N GLY A 141 -10.89 11.44 15.71
CA GLY A 141 -10.27 11.77 17.00
C GLY A 141 -9.06 10.88 17.32
N ARG A 142 -9.08 9.63 16.85
CA ARG A 142 -7.96 8.68 16.98
C ARG A 142 -6.85 9.01 15.98
N LEU A 143 -7.19 9.28 14.71
CA LEU A 143 -6.22 9.47 13.62
C LEU A 143 -5.65 10.89 13.56
N ASN A 144 -6.50 11.88 13.78
CA ASN A 144 -6.14 13.30 13.71
C ASN A 144 -6.87 14.06 14.82
N PRO A 145 -6.35 14.04 16.06
CA PRO A 145 -6.99 14.67 17.22
C PRO A 145 -7.28 16.16 17.05
N ASN A 146 -6.58 16.82 16.13
CA ASN A 146 -6.74 18.26 15.85
C ASN A 146 -7.77 18.57 14.77
N PHE A 147 -8.38 17.54 14.16
CA PHE A 147 -9.41 17.73 13.15
C PHE A 147 -10.69 18.33 13.76
N ARG A 148 -11.21 19.40 13.15
CA ARG A 148 -12.39 20.13 13.68
C ARG A 148 -13.46 20.40 12.61
N ARG A 149 -13.14 20.23 11.34
CA ARG A 149 -13.96 20.67 10.19
C ARG A 149 -14.91 19.55 9.69
N PHE A 150 -15.69 18.97 10.62
CA PHE A 150 -16.55 17.80 10.32
C PHE A 150 -17.72 18.11 9.39
N LYS A 151 -18.27 19.34 9.44
CA LYS A 151 -19.47 19.74 8.68
C LYS A 151 -19.15 20.47 7.38
N GLU A 152 -17.88 20.70 7.11
CA GLU A 152 -17.47 21.37 5.90
C GLU A 152 -17.34 20.37 4.74
N PRO A 153 -17.68 20.76 3.51
CA PRO A 153 -17.43 19.94 2.33
C PRO A 153 -15.95 19.59 2.22
N VAL A 154 -15.65 18.35 1.84
CA VAL A 154 -14.25 17.84 1.78
C VAL A 154 -13.38 18.68 0.85
N LYS A 155 -13.93 19.31 -0.19
CA LYS A 155 -13.19 20.25 -1.05
C LYS A 155 -12.56 21.45 -0.31
N ALA A 156 -13.12 21.83 0.85
CA ALA A 156 -12.62 22.93 1.67
C ALA A 156 -11.49 22.51 2.62
N LEU A 157 -11.22 21.21 2.76
CA LEU A 157 -10.18 20.66 3.59
C LEU A 157 -8.81 20.76 2.90
N SER A 158 -7.74 20.80 3.70
CA SER A 158 -6.37 20.69 3.17
C SER A 158 -6.09 19.28 2.61
N GLY A 159 -5.02 19.14 1.85
CA GLY A 159 -4.60 17.86 1.28
C GLY A 159 -4.43 16.78 2.36
N GLY A 160 -3.68 17.07 3.42
CA GLY A 160 -3.48 16.17 4.55
C GLY A 160 -4.76 15.84 5.32
N GLN A 161 -5.69 16.81 5.44
CA GLN A 161 -7.00 16.56 6.04
C GLN A 161 -7.85 15.64 5.18
N ARG A 162 -7.86 15.83 3.86
CA ARG A 162 -8.54 14.93 2.91
C ARG A 162 -7.95 13.53 2.97
N GLN A 163 -6.62 13.42 3.04
CA GLN A 163 -5.94 12.13 3.22
C GLN A 163 -6.38 11.45 4.52
N SER A 164 -6.46 12.20 5.63
CA SER A 164 -6.95 11.65 6.91
C SER A 164 -8.38 11.12 6.81
N VAL A 165 -9.28 11.79 6.06
CA VAL A 165 -10.66 11.31 5.83
C VAL A 165 -10.67 10.02 5.00
N ALA A 166 -9.84 9.93 3.95
CA ALA A 166 -9.73 8.72 3.13
C ALA A 166 -9.19 7.52 3.93
N ILE A 167 -8.18 7.76 4.77
CA ILE A 167 -7.64 6.75 5.69
C ILE A 167 -8.72 6.35 6.72
N ALA A 168 -9.40 7.33 7.32
CA ALA A 168 -10.49 7.06 8.29
C ALA A 168 -11.56 6.16 7.69
N ARG A 169 -11.97 6.41 6.43
CA ARG A 169 -12.92 5.56 5.72
C ARG A 169 -12.43 4.12 5.58
N ALA A 170 -11.17 3.93 5.22
CA ALA A 170 -10.60 2.61 5.05
C ALA A 170 -10.59 1.81 6.37
N ILE A 171 -10.09 2.41 7.45
CA ILE A 171 -9.96 1.71 8.74
C ILE A 171 -11.28 1.55 9.49
N HIS A 172 -12.25 2.46 9.29
CA HIS A 172 -13.57 2.35 9.91
C HIS A 172 -14.26 1.04 9.53
N PHE A 173 -14.02 0.53 8.34
CA PHE A 173 -14.54 -0.74 7.84
C PHE A 173 -13.58 -1.92 8.02
N ASN A 174 -12.73 -1.88 9.06
CA ASN A 174 -11.84 -2.95 9.49
C ASN A 174 -10.79 -3.37 8.46
N ALA A 175 -10.21 -2.42 7.74
CA ALA A 175 -9.05 -2.71 6.89
C ALA A 175 -7.93 -3.33 7.74
N ARG A 176 -7.41 -4.46 7.28
CA ARG A 176 -6.21 -5.13 7.82
C ARG A 176 -5.02 -4.95 6.91
N ILE A 177 -5.30 -4.76 5.63
CA ILE A 177 -4.33 -4.51 4.58
C ILE A 177 -4.73 -3.21 3.90
N LEU A 178 -3.81 -2.26 3.88
CA LEU A 178 -4.02 -0.96 3.27
C LEU A 178 -3.07 -0.78 2.09
N ILE A 179 -3.62 -0.42 0.96
CA ILE A 179 -2.86 -0.05 -0.22
C ILE A 179 -2.91 1.46 -0.33
N MET A 180 -1.75 2.10 -0.33
CA MET A 180 -1.60 3.54 -0.48
C MET A 180 -0.84 3.85 -1.77
N ASP A 181 -1.53 4.42 -2.74
CA ASP A 181 -0.95 4.78 -4.04
C ASP A 181 -0.63 6.27 -4.05
N GLU A 182 0.67 6.61 -3.96
CA GLU A 182 1.21 7.97 -3.93
C GLU A 182 0.58 8.87 -2.83
N PRO A 183 0.56 8.43 -1.55
CA PRO A 183 -0.21 9.11 -0.50
C PRO A 183 0.29 10.51 -0.15
N THR A 184 1.52 10.84 -0.51
CA THR A 184 2.19 12.13 -0.24
C THR A 184 2.29 13.02 -1.46
N ALA A 185 1.89 12.52 -2.64
CA ALA A 185 1.96 13.28 -3.89
C ALA A 185 1.14 14.57 -3.79
N ALA A 186 1.74 15.68 -4.22
CA ALA A 186 1.15 17.02 -4.20
C ALA A 186 0.80 17.58 -2.81
N LEU A 187 1.37 17.03 -1.74
CA LEU A 187 1.28 17.57 -0.39
C LEU A 187 2.48 18.46 -0.06
N GLY A 188 2.26 19.47 0.79
CA GLY A 188 3.36 20.25 1.35
C GLY A 188 4.10 19.47 2.46
N PRO A 189 5.31 19.92 2.87
CA PRO A 189 6.13 19.20 3.86
C PRO A 189 5.41 18.89 5.18
N GLN A 190 4.58 19.81 5.68
CA GLN A 190 3.83 19.62 6.92
C GLN A 190 2.74 18.55 6.76
N GLU A 191 2.06 18.53 5.62
CA GLU A 191 1.02 17.55 5.30
C GLU A 191 1.61 16.16 5.08
N THR A 192 2.76 16.08 4.39
CA THR A 192 3.54 14.83 4.23
C THR A 192 3.93 14.25 5.58
N ALA A 193 4.45 15.09 6.50
CA ALA A 193 4.77 14.64 7.85
C ALA A 193 3.54 14.12 8.61
N GLN A 194 2.38 14.76 8.49
CA GLN A 194 1.13 14.30 9.10
C GLN A 194 0.69 12.93 8.55
N VAL A 195 0.79 12.74 7.23
CA VAL A 195 0.48 11.43 6.60
C VAL A 195 1.48 10.36 7.06
N GLY A 196 2.76 10.71 7.19
CA GLY A 196 3.79 9.82 7.71
C GLY A 196 3.47 9.35 9.14
N GLU A 197 3.06 10.25 10.03
CA GLU A 197 2.66 9.88 11.40
C GLU A 197 1.42 8.98 11.41
N LEU A 198 0.44 9.23 10.52
CA LEU A 198 -0.72 8.34 10.37
C LEU A 198 -0.31 6.93 9.93
N ILE A 199 0.62 6.81 8.98
CA ILE A 199 1.14 5.51 8.52
C ILE A 199 1.82 4.77 9.68
N LYS A 200 2.66 5.45 10.45
CA LYS A 200 3.32 4.87 11.64
C LYS A 200 2.32 4.41 12.70
N GLN A 201 1.26 5.18 12.93
CA GLN A 201 0.20 4.80 13.86
C GLN A 201 -0.53 3.55 13.39
N LEU A 202 -0.95 3.48 12.11
CA LEU A 202 -1.64 2.31 11.55
C LEU A 202 -0.76 1.06 11.58
N LYS A 203 0.52 1.21 11.29
CA LYS A 203 1.52 0.15 11.45
C LYS A 203 1.57 -0.37 12.90
N ALA A 204 1.60 0.52 13.89
CA ALA A 204 1.61 0.14 15.31
C ALA A 204 0.31 -0.57 15.74
N GLU A 205 -0.80 -0.31 15.06
CA GLU A 205 -2.09 -1.02 15.24
C GLU A 205 -2.12 -2.41 14.54
N GLY A 206 -1.03 -2.82 13.89
CA GLY A 206 -0.90 -4.12 13.21
C GLY A 206 -1.44 -4.15 11.78
N ILE A 207 -1.79 -3.00 11.20
CA ILE A 207 -2.23 -2.92 9.79
C ILE A 207 -1.02 -3.10 8.89
N GLY A 208 -1.11 -4.02 7.92
CA GLY A 208 -0.11 -4.17 6.87
C GLY A 208 -0.35 -3.15 5.75
N ILE A 209 0.71 -2.49 5.27
CA ILE A 209 0.59 -1.38 4.31
C ILE A 209 1.47 -1.64 3.09
N PHE A 210 0.88 -1.67 1.90
CA PHE A 210 1.61 -1.48 0.64
C PHE A 210 1.68 0.00 0.33
N LEU A 211 2.89 0.55 0.34
CA LEU A 211 3.17 1.94 0.01
C LEU A 211 3.76 2.03 -1.39
N ILE A 212 3.01 2.59 -2.35
CA ILE A 212 3.51 2.86 -3.68
C ILE A 212 3.92 4.33 -3.71
N SER A 213 5.18 4.59 -3.98
CA SER A 213 5.70 5.93 -4.21
C SER A 213 6.77 5.92 -5.27
N HIS A 214 6.94 7.02 -5.98
CA HIS A 214 8.08 7.28 -6.85
C HIS A 214 9.16 8.10 -6.13
N ASP A 215 8.85 8.64 -4.94
CA ASP A 215 9.80 9.33 -4.08
C ASP A 215 10.50 8.34 -3.15
N LEU A 216 11.81 8.17 -3.36
CA LEU A 216 12.62 7.28 -2.52
C LEU A 216 12.73 7.76 -1.09
N HIS A 217 12.72 9.08 -0.84
CA HIS A 217 12.75 9.63 0.52
C HIS A 217 11.57 9.13 1.35
N ASP A 218 10.36 9.27 0.81
CA ASP A 218 9.15 8.81 1.49
C ASP A 218 9.21 7.32 1.81
N VAL A 219 9.74 6.51 0.88
CA VAL A 219 9.84 5.07 1.08
C VAL A 219 10.86 4.72 2.15
N PHE A 220 12.04 5.36 2.15
CA PHE A 220 13.05 5.11 3.17
C PHE A 220 12.63 5.59 4.56
N ASP A 221 11.82 6.64 4.64
CA ASP A 221 11.32 7.18 5.91
C ASP A 221 10.17 6.35 6.51
N LEU A 222 9.37 5.71 5.67
CA LEU A 222 8.12 5.09 6.10
C LEU A 222 8.09 3.56 5.98
N ALA A 223 8.82 2.98 5.03
CA ALA A 223 8.78 1.55 4.78
C ALA A 223 9.84 0.79 5.59
N ASP A 224 9.49 -0.41 6.04
CA ASP A 224 10.39 -1.34 6.69
C ASP A 224 11.19 -2.13 5.66
N ARG A 225 10.50 -2.47 4.58
CA ARG A 225 11.02 -3.28 3.49
C ARG A 225 10.55 -2.70 2.17
N LEU A 226 11.31 -2.93 1.13
CA LEU A 226 10.96 -2.54 -0.23
C LEU A 226 10.99 -3.75 -1.17
N ALA A 227 10.14 -3.69 -2.19
CA ALA A 227 10.15 -4.57 -3.34
C ALA A 227 10.30 -3.72 -4.60
N VAL A 228 11.28 -4.02 -5.43
CA VAL A 228 11.52 -3.28 -6.68
C VAL A 228 11.00 -4.08 -7.85
N MET A 229 10.14 -3.46 -8.65
CA MET A 229 9.61 -4.04 -9.88
C MET A 229 10.25 -3.42 -11.12
N LYS A 230 10.50 -4.25 -12.13
CA LYS A 230 10.96 -3.85 -13.45
C LYS A 230 10.38 -4.78 -14.53
N ASN A 231 9.80 -4.20 -15.57
CA ASN A 231 9.22 -4.96 -16.69
C ASN A 231 8.27 -6.09 -16.27
N GLY A 232 7.39 -5.81 -15.32
CA GLY A 232 6.42 -6.77 -14.80
C GLY A 232 6.95 -7.77 -13.77
N ARG A 233 8.24 -7.79 -13.48
CA ARG A 233 8.89 -8.76 -12.56
C ARG A 233 9.44 -8.07 -11.32
N VAL A 234 9.50 -8.80 -10.20
CA VAL A 234 10.21 -8.36 -9.00
C VAL A 234 11.71 -8.57 -9.21
N VAL A 235 12.49 -7.50 -9.16
CA VAL A 235 13.96 -7.53 -9.20
C VAL A 235 14.51 -8.09 -7.90
N GLY A 236 13.95 -7.64 -6.77
CA GLY A 236 14.36 -8.11 -5.45
C GLY A 236 13.60 -7.40 -4.35
N THR A 237 13.76 -7.91 -3.14
CA THR A 237 13.22 -7.33 -1.90
C THR A 237 14.36 -7.08 -0.93
N ALA A 238 14.31 -5.99 -0.16
CA ALA A 238 15.31 -5.67 0.86
C ALA A 238 14.66 -4.97 2.05
N LEU A 239 15.28 -5.07 3.23
CA LEU A 239 15.00 -4.12 4.31
C LEU A 239 15.56 -2.76 3.92
N THR A 240 14.85 -1.69 4.28
CA THR A 240 15.34 -0.32 4.04
C THR A 240 16.65 -0.04 4.77
N SER A 241 16.92 -0.74 5.89
CA SER A 241 18.19 -0.66 6.63
C SER A 241 19.38 -1.34 5.92
N ASP A 242 19.14 -2.25 5.00
CA ASP A 242 20.17 -3.10 4.38
C ASP A 242 20.67 -2.57 3.05
N VAL A 243 19.97 -1.61 2.48
CA VAL A 243 20.26 -0.98 1.17
C VAL A 243 20.28 0.54 1.28
N ASP A 244 20.99 1.17 0.37
CA ASP A 244 20.99 2.62 0.23
C ASP A 244 20.21 3.08 -1.02
N HIS A 245 20.07 4.42 -1.17
CA HIS A 245 19.34 5.01 -2.29
C HIS A 245 19.95 4.66 -3.65
N ASP A 246 21.28 4.61 -3.76
CA ASP A 246 21.98 4.32 -5.03
C ASP A 246 21.80 2.85 -5.42
N GLU A 247 21.83 1.96 -4.44
CA GLU A 247 21.56 0.53 -4.64
C GLU A 247 20.12 0.30 -5.12
N VAL A 248 19.13 0.98 -4.52
CA VAL A 248 17.73 0.90 -4.95
C VAL A 248 17.54 1.51 -6.35
N LEU A 249 18.18 2.62 -6.65
CA LEU A 249 18.21 3.19 -8.01
C LEU A 249 18.82 2.20 -9.01
N GLY A 250 19.89 1.51 -8.63
CA GLY A 250 20.49 0.43 -9.42
C GLY A 250 19.52 -0.71 -9.71
N MET A 251 18.68 -1.09 -8.74
CA MET A 251 17.61 -2.07 -8.95
C MET A 251 16.57 -1.54 -9.94
N ILE A 252 16.09 -0.30 -9.76
CA ILE A 252 15.06 0.30 -10.61
C ILE A 252 15.54 0.47 -12.05
N ILE A 253 16.71 1.05 -12.26
CA ILE A 253 17.23 1.43 -13.57
C ILE A 253 17.84 0.22 -14.28
N ALA A 254 18.75 -0.48 -13.62
CA ALA A 254 19.55 -1.55 -14.22
C ALA A 254 18.99 -2.96 -13.97
N GLY A 255 18.12 -3.16 -12.97
CA GLY A 255 17.68 -4.49 -12.55
C GLY A 255 18.77 -5.27 -11.79
N LYS A 256 19.78 -4.57 -11.26
CA LYS A 256 20.87 -5.17 -10.48
C LYS A 256 20.44 -5.32 -9.03
N CYS A 257 20.44 -6.55 -8.52
CA CYS A 257 20.13 -6.81 -7.13
C CYS A 257 21.39 -6.63 -6.28
N PRO A 258 21.43 -5.72 -5.29
CA PRO A 258 22.59 -5.52 -4.43
C PRO A 258 22.72 -6.68 -3.40
N PRO A 259 23.91 -6.84 -2.76
CA PRO A 259 24.13 -7.91 -1.78
C PRO A 259 23.18 -7.88 -0.57
N GLY A 260 22.68 -6.70 -0.18
CA GLY A 260 21.71 -6.52 0.91
C GLY A 260 20.27 -6.88 0.54
N ALA A 261 19.98 -7.24 -0.71
CA ALA A 261 18.64 -7.57 -1.17
C ALA A 261 18.52 -9.06 -1.51
N ILE A 262 17.31 -9.60 -1.33
CA ILE A 262 16.95 -10.95 -1.76
C ILE A 262 16.54 -10.86 -3.23
N PRO A 263 17.26 -11.53 -4.16
CA PRO A 263 16.97 -11.43 -5.59
C PRO A 263 15.64 -12.10 -5.95
N GLY A 264 14.88 -11.45 -6.82
CA GLY A 264 13.66 -11.95 -7.42
C GLY A 264 13.87 -12.41 -8.87
N PRO A 265 12.81 -12.92 -9.52
CA PRO A 265 12.87 -13.40 -10.91
C PRO A 265 13.27 -12.33 -11.96
N GLY A 266 13.15 -11.06 -11.61
CA GLY A 266 13.53 -9.92 -12.45
C GLY A 266 14.97 -9.44 -12.30
N ALA A 267 15.74 -10.04 -11.36
CA ALA A 267 17.13 -9.67 -11.17
C ALA A 267 17.99 -10.07 -12.37
N LEU A 268 18.84 -9.14 -12.83
CA LEU A 268 19.91 -9.50 -13.75
C LEU A 268 20.92 -10.37 -13.00
N GLN A 269 21.15 -11.57 -13.49
CA GLN A 269 22.22 -12.44 -12.95
C GLN A 269 23.56 -11.73 -13.14
N SER A 270 24.29 -11.53 -12.06
CA SER A 270 25.66 -11.05 -12.12
C SER A 270 26.52 -12.12 -12.82
N PRO A 271 27.40 -11.76 -13.76
CA PRO A 271 28.25 -12.74 -14.45
C PRO A 271 29.26 -13.48 -13.56
N ALA A 272 29.28 -13.23 -12.26
CA ALA A 272 30.21 -13.80 -11.29
C ALA A 272 29.77 -15.13 -10.65
N ALA A 273 28.66 -15.77 -11.07
CA ALA A 273 28.20 -17.05 -10.54
C ALA A 273 28.42 -18.24 -11.51
N ALA A 274 29.26 -18.07 -12.54
CA ALA A 274 29.61 -19.10 -13.51
C ALA A 274 31.15 -19.29 -13.56
N ALA A 275 31.78 -19.53 -12.42
CA ALA A 275 33.16 -19.99 -12.35
C ALA A 275 33.33 -20.97 -11.20
#